data_4ff13bfad175ae5e38ceb52d80cf1d69
#
_entry.id   4ff13bfad175ae5e38ceb52d80cf1d69
#
_cell.length_a   1.000
_cell.length_b   1.000
_cell.length_c   1.000
_cell.angle_alpha   90.00
_cell.angle_beta   90.00
_cell.angle_gamma   90.00
#
_symmetry.space_group_name_H-M   'P 1'
#
loop_
_entity.id
_entity.type
_entity.pdbx_description
1 polymer ?
#
loop_
_entity_poly.entity_id
_entity_poly.type
_entity_poly.pdbx_seq_one_letter_code
_entity_poly.pdbx_strand_id
1 'polypeptide(L)'
;TNGQIERIDQVVEVLGIKLKRIKCAAMEGLVEEGKEVIDSIDKGPLRDAALIGGAQKVEHYEIASYGTLCALAKQLGYTDALRLLKETLEEEKSTDEKLTMLAESGGNQRAAREAA
;
A
#
# COMPACT_ATOMS: atom_id res chain seq x y z
N THR A 1 5.43 -7.88 -3.66
CA THR A 1 5.92 -6.59 -4.21
C THR A 1 6.64 -6.78 -5.55
N ASN A 2 7.53 -7.76 -5.68
CA ASN A 2 8.20 -8.04 -6.97
C ASN A 2 7.19 -8.46 -8.05
N GLY A 3 6.21 -9.27 -7.71
CA GLY A 3 5.13 -9.66 -8.62
C GLY A 3 4.29 -8.46 -9.08
N GLN A 4 4.10 -7.46 -8.23
CA GLN A 4 3.39 -6.23 -8.58
C GLN A 4 4.19 -5.37 -9.56
N ILE A 5 5.51 -5.31 -9.39
CA ILE A 5 6.40 -4.62 -10.34
C ILE A 5 6.34 -5.29 -11.71
N GLU A 6 6.40 -6.62 -11.74
CA GLU A 6 6.27 -7.40 -12.98
C GLU A 6 4.93 -7.16 -13.68
N ARG A 7 3.83 -7.05 -12.91
CA ARG A 7 2.52 -6.73 -13.48
C ARG A 7 2.47 -5.33 -14.09
N ILE A 8 3.11 -4.35 -13.48
CA ILE A 8 3.23 -3.00 -14.06
C ILE A 8 3.98 -3.07 -15.38
N ASP A 9 5.08 -3.82 -15.45
CA ASP A 9 5.83 -4.03 -16.69
C ASP A 9 4.96 -4.69 -17.77
N GLN A 10 4.14 -5.66 -17.40
CA GLN A 10 3.18 -6.30 -18.31
C GLN A 10 2.10 -5.31 -18.79
N VAL A 11 1.59 -4.45 -17.92
CA VAL A 11 0.62 -3.39 -18.30
C VAL A 11 1.23 -2.45 -19.31
N VAL A 12 2.45 -2.01 -19.08
CA VAL A 12 3.21 -1.13 -19.99
C VAL A 12 3.38 -1.79 -21.36
N GLU A 13 3.72 -3.07 -21.39
CA GLU A 13 3.89 -3.85 -22.61
C GLU A 13 2.57 -3.99 -23.39
N VAL A 14 1.49 -4.38 -22.69
CA VAL A 14 0.16 -4.56 -23.27
C VAL A 14 -0.39 -3.26 -23.88
N LEU A 15 -0.13 -2.12 -23.23
CA LEU A 15 -0.58 -0.81 -23.71
C LEU A 15 0.37 -0.20 -24.75
N GLY A 16 1.56 -0.76 -24.94
CA GLY A 16 2.55 -0.23 -25.89
C GLY A 16 3.05 1.16 -25.55
N ILE A 17 3.10 1.51 -24.27
CA ILE A 17 3.50 2.83 -23.79
C ILE A 17 4.87 2.78 -23.13
N LYS A 18 5.46 3.96 -22.91
CA LYS A 18 6.68 4.13 -22.12
C LYS A 18 6.36 4.97 -20.90
N LEU A 19 6.77 4.49 -19.71
CA LEU A 19 6.65 5.25 -18.48
C LEU A 19 7.97 5.96 -18.16
N LYS A 20 7.87 7.19 -17.69
CA LYS A 20 8.99 7.90 -17.07
C LYS A 20 8.93 7.68 -15.56
N ARG A 21 10.10 7.60 -14.93
CA ARG A 21 10.15 7.66 -13.47
C ARG A 21 9.78 9.06 -13.01
N ILE A 22 8.71 9.15 -12.25
CA ILE A 22 8.21 10.38 -11.66
C ILE A 22 8.24 10.20 -10.15
N LYS A 23 8.73 11.23 -9.46
CA LYS A 23 8.70 11.28 -8.01
C LYS A 23 7.25 11.25 -7.52
N CYS A 24 6.92 10.31 -6.63
CA CYS A 24 5.61 10.25 -5.99
C CYS A 24 5.68 10.97 -4.63
N ALA A 25 5.23 12.22 -4.60
CA ALA A 25 5.25 13.02 -3.37
C ALA A 25 4.46 12.38 -2.23
N ALA A 26 3.32 11.76 -2.54
CA ALA A 26 2.51 11.08 -1.52
C ALA A 26 3.25 9.90 -0.90
N MET A 27 3.84 9.01 -1.71
CA MET A 27 4.57 7.86 -1.21
C MET A 27 5.82 8.27 -0.43
N GLU A 28 6.54 9.28 -0.90
CA GLU A 28 7.70 9.81 -0.18
C GLU A 28 7.32 10.37 1.20
N GLY A 29 6.19 11.07 1.28
CA GLY A 29 5.66 11.57 2.54
C GLY A 29 5.27 10.44 3.49
N LEU A 30 4.62 9.39 3.00
CA LEU A 30 4.26 8.22 3.80
C LEU A 30 5.49 7.47 4.32
N VAL A 31 6.51 7.31 3.51
CA VAL A 31 7.79 6.69 3.90
C VAL A 31 8.49 7.55 4.96
N GLU A 32 8.50 8.87 4.80
CA GLU A 32 9.09 9.78 5.77
C GLU A 32 8.38 9.72 7.13
N GLU A 33 7.05 9.69 7.15
CA GLU A 33 6.29 9.47 8.39
C GLU A 33 6.67 8.16 9.07
N GLY A 34 6.86 7.09 8.32
CA GLY A 34 7.31 5.80 8.85
C GLY A 34 8.70 5.89 9.49
N LYS A 35 9.61 6.60 8.87
CA LYS A 35 10.96 6.85 9.43
C LYS A 35 10.89 7.65 10.72
N GLU A 36 10.06 8.68 10.78
CA GLU A 36 9.85 9.47 12.00
C GLU A 36 9.36 8.60 13.15
N VAL A 37 8.45 7.66 12.91
CA VAL A 37 7.99 6.70 13.92
C VAL A 37 9.14 5.84 14.42
N ILE A 38 9.96 5.30 13.52
CA ILE A 38 11.11 4.47 13.87
C ILE A 38 12.12 5.25 14.72
N ASP A 39 12.36 6.52 14.38
CA ASP A 39 13.36 7.35 15.03
C ASP A 39 12.89 7.92 16.37
N SER A 40 11.58 8.14 16.55
CA SER A 40 11.01 8.82 17.71
C SER A 40 10.41 7.89 18.76
N ILE A 41 10.12 6.65 18.44
CA ILE A 41 9.53 5.67 19.36
C ILE A 41 10.45 4.46 19.49
N ASP A 42 10.78 4.09 20.73
CA ASP A 42 11.62 2.93 20.98
C ASP A 42 10.96 1.63 20.53
N LYS A 43 11.78 0.67 20.15
CA LYS A 43 11.34 -0.65 19.70
C LYS A 43 10.46 -1.32 20.75
N GLY A 44 9.27 -1.73 20.37
CA GLY A 44 8.29 -2.36 21.25
C GLY A 44 6.88 -2.26 20.71
N PRO A 45 5.86 -2.71 21.48
CA PRO A 45 4.48 -2.75 21.05
C PRO A 45 3.89 -1.41 20.62
N LEU A 46 4.29 -0.31 21.24
CA LEU A 46 3.80 1.03 20.86
C LEU A 46 4.28 1.41 19.46
N ARG A 47 5.57 1.20 19.17
CA ARG A 47 6.12 1.44 17.83
C ARG A 47 5.48 0.52 16.80
N ASP A 48 5.27 -0.75 17.13
CA ASP A 48 4.64 -1.72 16.24
C ASP A 48 3.22 -1.27 15.85
N ALA A 49 2.42 -0.82 16.81
CA ALA A 49 1.07 -0.30 16.54
C ALA A 49 1.11 0.94 15.64
N ALA A 50 2.05 1.85 15.88
CA ALA A 50 2.22 3.04 15.04
C ALA A 50 2.66 2.68 13.62
N LEU A 51 3.54 1.68 13.47
CA LEU A 51 3.99 1.20 12.16
C LEU A 51 2.87 0.48 11.38
N ILE A 52 2.01 -0.27 12.06
CA ILE A 52 0.83 -0.88 11.45
C ILE A 52 -0.09 0.22 10.89
N GLY A 53 -0.36 1.27 11.66
CA GLY A 53 -1.14 2.41 11.19
C GLY A 53 -0.52 3.10 9.97
N GLY A 54 0.79 3.28 9.99
CA GLY A 54 1.54 3.84 8.85
C GLY A 54 1.47 2.95 7.61
N ALA A 55 1.60 1.64 7.78
CA ALA A 55 1.46 0.67 6.70
C ALA A 55 0.06 0.69 6.10
N GLN A 56 -0.99 0.80 6.92
CA GLN A 56 -2.36 0.93 6.42
C GLN A 56 -2.57 2.21 5.59
N LYS A 57 -1.92 3.31 5.94
CA LYS A 57 -1.95 4.52 5.12
C LYS A 57 -1.37 4.26 3.73
N VAL A 58 -0.26 3.52 3.64
CA VAL A 58 0.34 3.12 2.36
C VAL A 58 -0.64 2.25 1.57
N GLU A 59 -1.24 1.23 2.20
CA GLU A 59 -2.20 0.35 1.53
C GLU A 59 -3.42 1.12 1.02
N HIS A 60 -3.99 2.03 1.81
CA HIS A 60 -5.12 2.85 1.39
C HIS A 60 -4.77 3.78 0.22
N TYR A 61 -3.58 4.36 0.24
CA TYR A 61 -3.08 5.14 -0.89
C TYR A 61 -3.00 4.28 -2.17
N GLU A 62 -2.44 3.08 -2.07
CA GLU A 62 -2.33 2.17 -3.21
C GLU A 62 -3.69 1.64 -3.66
N ILE A 63 -4.60 1.31 -2.74
CA ILE A 63 -5.98 0.90 -3.05
C ILE A 63 -6.68 2.01 -3.86
N ALA A 64 -6.59 3.26 -3.42
CA ALA A 64 -7.17 4.38 -4.14
C ALA A 64 -6.54 4.54 -5.54
N SER A 65 -5.22 4.43 -5.63
CA SER A 65 -4.49 4.58 -6.88
C SER A 65 -4.83 3.47 -7.88
N TYR A 66 -4.78 2.20 -7.46
CA TYR A 66 -5.13 1.07 -8.32
C TYR A 66 -6.62 1.03 -8.66
N GLY A 67 -7.49 1.41 -7.72
CA GLY A 67 -8.92 1.56 -7.98
C GLY A 67 -9.20 2.56 -9.09
N THR A 68 -8.54 3.70 -9.05
CA THR A 68 -8.63 4.73 -10.09
C THR A 68 -8.14 4.21 -11.44
N LEU A 69 -6.97 3.54 -11.45
CA LEU A 69 -6.41 2.96 -12.67
C LEU A 69 -7.33 1.89 -13.27
N CYS A 70 -7.93 1.04 -12.44
CA CYS A 70 -8.90 0.05 -12.89
C CYS A 70 -10.14 0.70 -13.52
N ALA A 71 -10.66 1.75 -12.91
CA ALA A 71 -11.80 2.49 -13.45
C ALA A 71 -11.49 3.11 -14.81
N LEU A 72 -10.30 3.72 -14.95
CA LEU A 72 -9.85 4.31 -16.20
C LEU A 72 -9.61 3.24 -17.27
N ALA A 73 -8.96 2.13 -16.93
CA ALA A 73 -8.73 1.02 -17.86
C ALA A 73 -10.06 0.43 -18.37
N LYS A 74 -11.05 0.28 -17.50
CA LYS A 74 -12.40 -0.15 -17.86
C LYS A 74 -13.05 0.83 -18.81
N GLN A 75 -12.99 2.11 -18.52
CA GLN A 75 -13.58 3.17 -19.35
C GLN A 75 -12.95 3.22 -20.74
N LEU A 76 -11.66 2.97 -20.85
CA LEU A 76 -10.91 2.98 -22.10
C LEU A 76 -10.95 1.64 -22.86
N GLY A 77 -11.55 0.61 -22.28
CA GLY A 77 -11.63 -0.72 -22.87
C GLY A 77 -10.33 -1.51 -22.86
N TYR A 78 -9.38 -1.18 -22.00
CA TYR A 78 -8.10 -1.87 -21.85
C TYR A 78 -8.26 -3.11 -20.96
N THR A 79 -8.86 -4.16 -21.49
CA THR A 79 -9.27 -5.35 -20.75
C THR A 79 -8.11 -6.10 -20.11
N ASP A 80 -7.01 -6.29 -20.83
CA ASP A 80 -5.83 -6.99 -20.31
C ASP A 80 -5.12 -6.19 -19.19
N ALA A 81 -5.00 -4.87 -19.38
CA ALA A 81 -4.46 -3.97 -18.36
C ALA A 81 -5.35 -3.97 -17.12
N LEU A 82 -6.68 -3.92 -17.30
CA LEU A 82 -7.64 -3.97 -16.20
C LEU A 82 -7.46 -5.24 -15.36
N ARG A 83 -7.31 -6.39 -16.00
CA ARG A 83 -7.12 -7.67 -15.31
C ARG A 83 -5.87 -7.64 -14.42
N LEU A 84 -4.75 -7.18 -14.96
CA LEU A 84 -3.47 -7.10 -14.24
C LEU A 84 -3.53 -6.11 -13.06
N LEU A 85 -4.09 -4.93 -13.29
CA LEU A 85 -4.23 -3.90 -12.25
C LEU A 85 -5.18 -4.36 -11.13
N LYS A 86 -6.22 -5.10 -11.48
CA LYS A 86 -7.18 -5.63 -10.53
C LYS A 86 -6.57 -6.68 -9.61
N GLU A 87 -5.67 -7.53 -10.11
CA GLU A 87 -4.94 -8.50 -9.28
C GLU A 87 -4.15 -7.78 -8.18
N THR A 88 -3.43 -6.72 -8.52
CA THR A 88 -2.71 -5.91 -7.54
C THR A 88 -3.66 -5.24 -6.56
N LEU A 89 -4.75 -4.67 -7.03
CA LEU A 89 -5.76 -4.05 -6.16
C LEU A 89 -6.29 -5.03 -5.11
N GLU A 90 -6.60 -6.26 -5.49
CA GLU A 90 -7.08 -7.28 -4.54
C GLU A 90 -6.00 -7.69 -3.53
N GLU A 91 -4.73 -7.74 -3.94
CA GLU A 91 -3.61 -7.97 -3.02
C GLU A 91 -3.48 -6.85 -1.99
N GLU A 92 -3.61 -5.58 -2.40
CA GLU A 92 -3.56 -4.42 -1.50
C GLU A 92 -4.70 -4.47 -0.47
N LYS A 93 -5.91 -4.78 -0.91
CA LYS A 93 -7.06 -4.95 0.00
C LYS A 93 -6.83 -6.07 1.00
N SER A 94 -6.30 -7.20 0.55
CA SER A 94 -5.98 -8.34 1.42
C SER A 94 -4.92 -7.97 2.46
N THR A 95 -3.90 -7.24 2.07
CA THR A 95 -2.84 -6.77 2.97
C THR A 95 -3.41 -5.81 4.02
N ASP A 96 -4.26 -4.87 3.61
CA ASP A 96 -4.92 -3.95 4.54
C ASP A 96 -5.77 -4.68 5.59
N GLU A 97 -6.54 -5.69 5.18
CA GLU A 97 -7.31 -6.54 6.10
C GLU A 97 -6.41 -7.27 7.11
N LYS A 98 -5.27 -7.80 6.65
CA LYS A 98 -4.28 -8.46 7.53
C LYS A 98 -3.70 -7.49 8.56
N LEU A 99 -3.41 -6.26 8.16
CA LEU A 99 -2.92 -5.22 9.08
C LEU A 99 -3.97 -4.88 10.14
N THR A 100 -5.23 -4.75 9.75
CA THR A 100 -6.35 -4.56 10.70
C THR A 100 -6.43 -5.71 11.70
N MET A 101 -6.33 -6.95 11.24
CA MET A 101 -6.33 -8.13 12.11
C MET A 101 -5.16 -8.11 13.10
N LEU A 102 -3.97 -7.73 12.66
CA LEU A 102 -2.80 -7.61 13.55
C LEU A 102 -3.01 -6.55 14.63
N ALA A 103 -3.60 -5.42 14.28
CA ALA A 103 -3.89 -4.34 15.23
C ALA A 103 -4.94 -4.77 16.24
N GLU A 104 -6.06 -5.34 15.79
CA GLU A 104 -7.22 -5.68 16.64
C GLU A 104 -7.04 -6.97 17.43
N SER A 105 -6.22 -7.92 16.97
CA SER A 105 -5.97 -9.20 17.64
C SER A 105 -4.92 -9.15 18.76
N GLY A 106 -4.59 -7.97 19.26
CA GLY A 106 -3.70 -7.79 20.42
C GLY A 106 -2.64 -6.71 20.26
N GLY A 107 -2.35 -6.26 19.06
CA GLY A 107 -1.35 -5.22 18.81
C GLY A 107 -1.66 -3.91 19.53
N ASN A 108 -2.87 -3.41 19.39
CA ASN A 108 -3.31 -2.18 20.03
C ASN A 108 -3.40 -2.31 21.55
N GLN A 109 -3.84 -3.45 22.07
CA GLN A 109 -3.90 -3.70 23.51
C GLN A 109 -2.49 -3.72 24.14
N ARG A 110 -1.53 -4.36 23.49
CA ARG A 110 -0.13 -4.36 23.95
C ARG A 110 0.46 -2.95 23.96
N ALA A 111 0.20 -2.16 22.91
CA ALA A 111 0.63 -0.77 22.81
C ALA A 111 0.02 0.09 23.93
N ALA A 112 -1.26 -0.08 24.21
CA ALA A 112 -1.94 0.65 25.28
C ALA A 112 -1.34 0.34 26.67
N ARG A 113 -0.96 -0.90 26.93
CA ARG A 113 -0.31 -1.31 28.18
C ARG A 113 1.08 -0.69 28.32
N GLU A 114 1.85 -0.62 27.23
CA GLU A 114 3.18 0.02 27.24
C GLU A 114 3.09 1.53 27.48
N ALA A 115 2.08 2.18 26.91
CA ALA A 115 1.85 3.61 27.04
C ALA A 115 1.29 4.02 28.42
N ALA A 116 0.65 3.10 29.14
CA ALA A 116 0.14 3.32 30.50
C ALA A 116 1.27 3.19 31.57
#